data_60c92d3d7aaa659d6ec4dbcc12bb5067
#
_entry.id   60c92d3d7aaa659d6ec4dbcc12bb5067
#
_cell.length_a   1.000
_cell.length_b   1.000
_cell.length_c   1.000
_cell.angle_alpha   90.00
_cell.angle_beta   90.00
_cell.angle_gamma   90.00
#
_symmetry.space_group_name_H-M   'P 1'
#
loop_
_entity.id
_entity.type
_entity.pdbx_description
1 polymer ?
#
loop_
_entity_poly.entity_id
_entity_poly.type
_entity_poly.pdbx_seq_one_letter_code
_entity_poly.pdbx_strand_id
1 'polypeptide(L)' 'MRPGEKPSGSAQKLAEMINKAIRDCEITGTEYNDIMKIANEDQHIDKQEQSLLNQLQSLMANGTIKRVKG' A
#
# COMPACT_ATOMS: atom_id res chain seq x y z
N MET A 1 1.76 10.44 21.98
CA MET A 1 2.09 10.10 21.78
C MET A 1 2.27 9.71 21.96
N ARG A 2 2.30 9.43 21.75
CA ARG A 2 2.58 8.94 21.84
C ARG A 2 3.10 8.54 21.57
N PRO A 3 2.94 8.62 21.69
CA PRO A 3 3.69 8.27 21.39
C PRO A 3 4.33 7.55 20.98
N GLY A 4 4.41 7.54 21.17
CA GLY A 4 5.40 6.78 20.77
C GLY A 4 5.14 5.59 20.00
N GLU A 5 4.08 5.26 19.94
CA GLU A 5 3.75 4.24 19.29
C GLU A 5 3.74 4.44 17.93
N LYS A 6 4.71 4.48 17.28
CA LYS A 6 4.74 4.52 15.95
C LYS A 6 4.37 3.27 15.39
N PRO A 7 3.56 3.21 14.37
CA PRO A 7 3.34 2.00 13.63
C PRO A 7 4.68 1.64 13.06
N SER A 8 4.90 0.44 12.71
CA SER A 8 6.15 0.05 12.14
C SER A 8 6.42 0.90 10.92
N GLY A 9 7.65 1.15 10.59
CA GLY A 9 7.99 1.91 9.41
C GLY A 9 7.38 1.31 8.16
N SER A 10 7.17 0.00 8.16
CA SER A 10 6.56 -0.68 7.04
C SER A 10 5.13 -0.24 6.80
N ALA A 11 4.37 -0.09 7.87
CA ALA A 11 2.98 0.32 7.73
C ALA A 11 2.88 1.73 7.17
N GLN A 12 3.72 2.62 7.65
CA GLN A 12 3.71 3.98 7.18
C GLN A 12 4.11 4.05 5.71
N LYS A 13 5.15 3.32 5.34
CA LYS A 13 5.61 3.32 3.97
C LYS A 13 4.56 2.73 3.04
N LEU A 14 3.91 1.67 3.49
CA LEU A 14 2.86 1.04 2.70
C LEU A 14 1.72 2.01 2.45
N ALA A 15 1.31 2.72 3.48
CA ALA A 15 0.23 3.70 3.36
C ALA A 15 0.60 4.81 2.40
N GLU A 16 1.83 5.29 2.46
CA GLU A 16 2.29 6.35 1.59
C GLU A 16 2.28 5.91 0.14
N MET A 17 2.75 4.70 -0.12
CA MET A 17 2.81 4.19 -1.48
C MET A 17 1.42 3.98 -2.05
N ILE A 18 0.52 3.43 -1.26
CA ILE A 18 -0.85 3.20 -1.70
C ILE A 18 -1.58 4.53 -1.93
N ASN A 19 -1.38 5.48 -1.03
CA ASN A 19 -2.01 6.79 -1.19
C ASN A 19 -1.50 7.50 -2.43
N LYS A 20 -0.23 7.34 -2.73
CA LYS A 20 0.33 7.93 -3.93
C LYS A 20 -0.32 7.34 -5.18
N ALA A 21 -0.50 6.02 -5.19
CA ALA A 21 -1.13 5.35 -6.32
C ALA A 21 -2.57 5.82 -6.50
N ILE A 22 -3.29 6.00 -5.40
CA ILE A 22 -4.66 6.47 -5.44
C ILE A 22 -4.71 7.88 -6.01
N ARG A 23 -3.78 8.71 -5.58
CA ARG A 23 -3.73 10.10 -6.01
C ARG A 23 -3.40 10.20 -7.50
N ASP A 24 -2.47 9.37 -7.96
CA ASP A 24 -2.05 9.38 -9.35
C ASP A 24 -2.98 8.59 -10.25
N CYS A 25 -3.82 7.76 -9.69
CA CYS A 25 -4.73 6.88 -10.39
C CYS A 25 -3.98 5.87 -11.26
N GLU A 26 -2.74 5.58 -10.91
CA GLU A 26 -1.97 4.59 -11.63
C GLU A 26 -0.86 4.07 -10.73
N ILE A 27 -0.40 2.88 -11.00
CA ILE A 27 0.64 2.26 -10.21
C ILE A 27 1.57 1.49 -11.15
N THR A 28 2.87 1.60 -10.93
CA THR A 28 3.82 0.87 -11.75
C THR A 28 3.98 -0.54 -11.20
N GLY A 29 4.48 -1.43 -12.03
CA GLY A 29 4.77 -2.79 -11.60
C GLY A 29 5.77 -2.81 -10.47
N THR A 30 6.76 -1.93 -10.51
CA THR A 30 7.76 -1.82 -9.44
C THR A 30 7.11 -1.39 -8.14
N GLU A 31 6.23 -0.40 -8.19
CA GLU A 31 5.55 0.06 -7.00
C GLU A 31 4.66 -1.04 -6.42
N TYR A 32 3.96 -1.75 -7.26
CA TYR A 32 3.10 -2.82 -6.80
C TYR A 32 3.94 -3.92 -6.14
N ASN A 33 5.05 -4.28 -6.75
CA ASN A 33 5.95 -5.28 -6.18
C ASN A 33 6.51 -4.82 -4.85
N ASP A 34 6.87 -3.56 -4.73
CA ASP A 34 7.38 -3.03 -3.48
C ASP A 34 6.33 -3.09 -2.38
N ILE A 35 5.08 -2.76 -2.72
CA ILE A 35 3.99 -2.82 -1.77
C ILE A 35 3.80 -4.26 -1.28
N MET A 36 3.78 -5.21 -2.20
CA MET A 36 3.61 -6.61 -1.83
C MET A 36 4.79 -7.13 -1.04
N LYS A 37 5.98 -6.67 -1.36
CA LYS A 37 7.18 -7.08 -0.65
C LYS A 37 7.14 -6.59 0.80
N ILE A 38 6.75 -5.34 0.99
CA ILE A 38 6.64 -4.78 2.33
C ILE A 38 5.59 -5.55 3.12
N ALA A 39 4.46 -5.84 2.51
CA ALA A 39 3.39 -6.58 3.17
C ALA A 39 3.85 -7.98 3.56
N ASN A 40 4.64 -8.62 2.71
CA ASN A 40 5.12 -9.95 3.00
C ASN A 40 6.21 -9.98 4.06
N GLU A 41 7.01 -8.94 4.11
CA GLU A 41 8.07 -8.88 5.09
C GLU A 41 7.52 -8.67 6.48
N ASP A 42 6.39 -8.02 6.59
CA ASP A 42 5.79 -7.77 7.87
C ASP A 42 4.94 -8.96 8.22
N GLN A 43 5.35 -9.75 9.16
CA GLN A 43 4.64 -10.95 9.54
C GLN A 43 3.30 -10.66 10.16
N HIS A 44 3.12 -9.44 10.69
CA HIS A 44 1.86 -9.07 11.30
C HIS A 44 1.24 -7.97 10.48
N ILE A 45 0.25 -8.29 9.71
CA ILE A 45 -0.47 -7.29 8.94
C ILE A 45 -1.61 -6.75 9.79
N ASP A 46 -1.54 -5.48 10.15
CA ASP A 46 -2.56 -4.85 10.95
C ASP A 46 -3.81 -4.69 10.14
N LYS A 47 -4.91 -4.45 10.81
CA LYS A 47 -6.15 -4.18 10.13
C LYS A 47 -6.02 -3.00 9.19
N GLN A 48 -5.26 -2.00 9.58
CA GLN A 48 -5.07 -0.83 8.75
C GLN A 48 -4.34 -1.19 7.47
N GLU A 49 -3.30 -1.99 7.57
CA GLU A 49 -2.57 -2.42 6.40
C GLU A 49 -3.43 -3.30 5.51
N GLN A 50 -4.21 -4.17 6.11
CA GLN A 50 -5.11 -5.03 5.38
C GLN A 50 -6.14 -4.21 4.63
N SER A 51 -6.69 -3.19 5.26
CA SER A 51 -7.64 -2.29 4.63
C SER A 51 -7.03 -1.58 3.45
N LEU A 52 -5.80 -1.10 3.61
CA LEU A 52 -5.11 -0.40 2.54
C LEU A 52 -4.86 -1.31 1.35
N LEU A 53 -4.44 -2.54 1.61
CA LEU A 53 -4.21 -3.49 0.54
C LEU A 53 -5.51 -3.85 -0.16
N ASN A 54 -6.58 -4.05 0.60
CA ASN A 54 -7.88 -4.36 0.02
C ASN A 54 -8.36 -3.20 -0.84
N GLN A 55 -8.18 -1.99 -0.36
CA GLN A 55 -8.59 -0.82 -1.10
C GLN A 55 -7.81 -0.71 -2.41
N LEU A 56 -6.52 -0.94 -2.36
CA LEU A 56 -5.69 -0.89 -3.55
C LEU A 56 -6.17 -1.91 -4.58
N GLN A 57 -6.39 -3.14 -4.14
CA GLN A 57 -6.81 -4.20 -5.05
C GLN A 57 -8.18 -3.93 -5.63
N SER A 58 -9.10 -3.41 -4.84
CA SER A 58 -10.41 -3.05 -5.32
C SER A 58 -10.34 -1.97 -6.38
N LEU A 59 -9.53 -0.96 -6.15
CA LEU A 59 -9.39 0.14 -7.08
C LEU A 59 -8.73 -0.31 -8.38
N MET A 60 -7.81 -1.26 -8.29
CA MET A 60 -7.20 -1.82 -9.49
C MET A 60 -8.20 -2.69 -10.24
N ALA A 61 -9.01 -3.45 -9.50
CA ALA A 61 -9.97 -4.35 -10.13
C ALA A 61 -11.05 -3.60 -10.87
N ASN A 62 -11.50 -2.46 -10.33
CA ASN A 62 -12.55 -1.71 -11.00
C ASN A 62 -12.02 -0.65 -11.97
N GLY A 63 -10.71 -0.60 -12.15
CA GLY A 63 -10.11 0.30 -13.14
C GLY A 63 -9.83 1.71 -12.68
N THR A 64 -10.08 2.00 -11.42
CA THR A 64 -9.78 3.34 -10.89
C THR A 64 -8.29 3.61 -10.89
N ILE A 65 -7.50 2.60 -10.55
CA ILE A 65 -6.06 2.70 -10.61
C ILE A 65 -5.57 1.80 -11.74
N LYS A 66 -4.83 2.36 -12.67
CA LYS A 66 -4.34 1.60 -13.79
C LYS A 66 -2.94 1.10 -13.51
N ARG A 67 -2.66 -0.11 -13.95
CA ARG A 67 -1.34 -0.65 -13.79
C ARG A 67 -0.55 -0.31 -15.03
N VAL A 68 0.55 0.40 -14.85
CA VAL A 68 1.40 0.84 -15.94
C VAL A 68 2.79 0.27 -15.79
N LYS A 69 3.55 0.32 -16.85
CA LYS A 69 4.89 -0.21 -16.80
C LYS A 69 5.76 0.78 -16.07
N GLY A 70 6.62 0.31 -15.25
CA GLY A 70 7.48 1.22 -14.52
C GLY A 70 8.83 0.66 -14.18
#